data_0688d81343ab678ff1794a76ec4d5ed1
#
_entry.id   0688d81343ab678ff1794a76ec4d5ed1
#
_cell.length_a   1.000
_cell.length_b   1.000
_cell.length_c   1.000
_cell.angle_alpha   90.00
_cell.angle_beta   90.00
_cell.angle_gamma   90.00
#
_symmetry.space_group_name_H-M   'P 1'
#
loop_
_entity.id
_entity.type
_entity.pdbx_description
1 polymer ?
#
loop_
_entity_poly.entity_id
_entity_poly.type
_entity_poly.pdbx_seq_one_letter_code
_entity_poly.pdbx_strand_id
1 'polypeptide(L)'
;MELNLDALARVIRIAHEAGVCVVLNPAPAQPIADDVLAMVDIVTPNETEAAVLTGVQVTDLASAHSAAQAFLARGVRRVIITLGSQGVYCTDGEREELIGRIPVDAVDTTGAGDAFNGGFVTALSRGMDLFDAARYGNCTGALSVTRPGTAPAMPRRDEIDALYQRTYGG
;
A
#
# COMPACT_ATOMS: atom_id res chain seq x y z
N MET A 1 -7.11 -7.55 -7.37
CA MET A 1 -6.52 -8.86 -7.77
C MET A 1 -7.38 -9.46 -8.89
N GLU A 2 -7.07 -9.13 -10.13
CA GLU A 2 -7.86 -9.53 -11.31
C GLU A 2 -7.34 -10.83 -11.95
N LEU A 3 -6.28 -11.41 -11.38
CA LEU A 3 -5.69 -12.67 -11.84
C LEU A 3 -6.36 -13.87 -11.15
N ASN A 4 -6.34 -15.01 -11.84
CA ASN A 4 -6.66 -16.29 -11.21
C ASN A 4 -5.68 -16.55 -10.05
N LEU A 5 -6.19 -17.05 -8.90
CA LEU A 5 -5.39 -17.26 -7.69
C LEU A 5 -4.21 -18.22 -7.90
N ASP A 6 -4.38 -19.25 -8.75
CA ASP A 6 -3.28 -20.19 -9.07
C ASP A 6 -2.17 -19.50 -9.86
N ALA A 7 -2.54 -18.64 -10.81
CA ALA A 7 -1.57 -17.85 -11.57
C ALA A 7 -0.84 -16.85 -10.65
N LEU A 8 -1.58 -16.18 -9.76
CA LEU A 8 -1.00 -15.28 -8.75
C LEU A 8 0.00 -16.01 -7.87
N ALA A 9 -0.38 -17.16 -7.28
CA ALA A 9 0.49 -17.95 -6.42
C ALA A 9 1.77 -18.39 -7.16
N ARG A 10 1.63 -18.77 -8.44
CA ARG A 10 2.78 -19.16 -9.26
C ARG A 10 3.73 -17.98 -9.52
N VAL A 11 3.20 -16.79 -9.84
CA VAL A 11 4.03 -15.59 -10.07
C VAL A 11 4.75 -15.17 -8.79
N ILE A 12 4.05 -15.16 -7.65
CA ILE A 12 4.65 -14.86 -6.34
C ILE A 12 5.80 -15.83 -6.04
N ARG A 13 5.58 -17.13 -6.23
CA ARG A 13 6.60 -18.15 -5.99
C ARG A 13 7.84 -17.94 -6.87
N ILE A 14 7.67 -17.70 -8.17
CA ILE A 14 8.77 -17.44 -9.10
C ILE A 14 9.57 -16.21 -8.67
N ALA A 15 8.89 -15.11 -8.30
CA ALA A 15 9.54 -13.88 -7.87
C ALA A 15 10.30 -14.10 -6.54
N HIS A 16 9.68 -14.78 -5.58
CA HIS A 16 10.28 -15.09 -4.28
C HIS A 16 11.55 -15.98 -4.44
N GLU A 17 11.47 -17.05 -5.24
CA GLU A 17 12.61 -17.94 -5.52
C GLU A 17 13.76 -17.23 -6.25
N ALA A 18 13.43 -16.21 -7.06
CA ALA A 18 14.41 -15.35 -7.73
C ALA A 18 14.98 -14.23 -6.85
N GLY A 19 14.56 -14.11 -5.58
CA GLY A 19 14.99 -13.04 -4.67
C GLY A 19 14.45 -11.66 -5.04
N VAL A 20 13.37 -11.59 -5.82
CA VAL A 20 12.72 -10.34 -6.20
C VAL A 20 11.74 -9.94 -5.11
N CYS A 21 11.77 -8.66 -4.68
CA CYS A 21 10.82 -8.12 -3.71
C CYS A 21 9.38 -8.19 -4.24
N VAL A 22 8.52 -8.88 -3.50
CA VAL A 22 7.10 -9.08 -3.85
C VAL A 22 6.25 -8.08 -3.09
N VAL A 23 5.63 -7.14 -3.81
CA VAL A 23 4.61 -6.24 -3.30
C VAL A 23 3.24 -6.70 -3.80
N LEU A 24 2.35 -7.02 -2.89
CA LEU A 24 0.99 -7.48 -3.21
C LEU A 24 -0.04 -6.42 -2.83
N ASN A 25 -0.72 -5.87 -3.83
CA ASN A 25 -1.99 -5.16 -3.64
C ASN A 25 -3.15 -6.16 -3.81
N PRO A 26 -3.87 -6.50 -2.74
CA PRO A 26 -4.89 -7.54 -2.78
C PRO A 26 -6.27 -7.05 -3.24
N ALA A 27 -6.32 -6.19 -4.26
CA ALA A 27 -7.54 -5.59 -4.80
C ALA A 27 -8.08 -6.35 -6.03
N PRO A 28 -9.36 -6.76 -6.09
CA PRO A 28 -10.25 -6.93 -4.95
C PRO A 28 -9.80 -8.08 -4.03
N ALA A 29 -10.11 -7.97 -2.73
CA ALA A 29 -9.70 -8.98 -1.76
C ALA A 29 -10.35 -10.34 -2.05
N GLN A 30 -9.51 -11.38 -2.06
CA GLN A 30 -9.91 -12.78 -2.15
C GLN A 30 -9.07 -13.60 -1.15
N PRO A 31 -9.57 -14.70 -0.61
CA PRO A 31 -8.79 -15.55 0.28
C PRO A 31 -7.48 -15.98 -0.37
N ILE A 32 -6.38 -15.77 0.34
CA ILE A 32 -5.02 -16.16 -0.09
C ILE A 32 -4.49 -17.16 0.93
N ALA A 33 -3.93 -18.26 0.45
CA ALA A 33 -3.35 -19.28 1.31
C ALA A 33 -2.11 -18.74 2.06
N ASP A 34 -1.89 -19.23 3.29
CA ASP A 34 -0.81 -18.72 4.15
C ASP A 34 0.58 -19.00 3.58
N ASP A 35 0.76 -20.14 2.90
CA ASP A 35 2.02 -20.46 2.21
C ASP A 35 2.34 -19.48 1.06
N VAL A 36 1.32 -18.90 0.42
CA VAL A 36 1.48 -17.85 -0.59
C VAL A 36 1.77 -16.51 0.06
N LEU A 37 1.05 -16.14 1.14
CA LEU A 37 1.29 -14.89 1.87
C LEU A 37 2.68 -14.84 2.50
N ALA A 38 3.19 -15.96 3.00
CA ALA A 38 4.55 -16.04 3.57
C ALA A 38 5.67 -15.75 2.55
N MET A 39 5.36 -15.76 1.25
CA MET A 39 6.29 -15.37 0.18
C MET A 39 6.16 -13.90 -0.22
N VAL A 40 5.21 -13.15 0.37
CA VAL A 40 5.00 -11.73 0.09
C VAL A 40 5.86 -10.89 1.03
N ASP A 41 6.67 -9.99 0.48
CA ASP A 41 7.48 -9.08 1.28
C ASP A 41 6.66 -7.92 1.84
N ILE A 42 5.75 -7.37 1.05
CA ILE A 42 4.94 -6.21 1.42
C ILE A 42 3.50 -6.41 0.94
N VAL A 43 2.51 -6.25 1.81
CA VAL A 43 1.10 -6.22 1.44
C VAL A 43 0.54 -4.81 1.60
N THR A 44 -0.31 -4.36 0.64
CA THR A 44 -0.84 -2.99 0.60
C THR A 44 -2.36 -2.94 0.48
N PRO A 45 -3.14 -3.54 1.42
CA PRO A 45 -4.59 -3.47 1.40
C PRO A 45 -5.12 -2.08 1.79
N ASN A 46 -6.38 -1.80 1.42
CA ASN A 46 -7.19 -0.80 2.09
C ASN A 46 -7.92 -1.40 3.30
N GLU A 47 -8.74 -0.60 4.02
CA GLU A 47 -9.47 -1.03 5.22
C GLU A 47 -10.37 -2.24 4.94
N THR A 48 -11.10 -2.22 3.82
CA THR A 48 -12.03 -3.28 3.43
C THR A 48 -11.28 -4.57 3.06
N GLU A 49 -10.22 -4.45 2.30
CA GLU A 49 -9.38 -5.58 1.89
C GLU A 49 -8.67 -6.21 3.09
N ALA A 50 -8.16 -5.38 4.00
CA ALA A 50 -7.57 -5.85 5.25
C ALA A 50 -8.61 -6.63 6.08
N ALA A 51 -9.83 -6.10 6.20
CA ALA A 51 -10.90 -6.79 6.94
C ALA A 51 -11.26 -8.15 6.32
N VAL A 52 -11.37 -8.24 4.99
CA VAL A 52 -11.67 -9.50 4.30
C VAL A 52 -10.55 -10.54 4.52
N LEU A 53 -9.29 -10.11 4.48
CA LEU A 53 -8.14 -11.03 4.54
C LEU A 53 -7.77 -11.43 5.96
N THR A 54 -8.06 -10.60 6.96
CA THR A 54 -7.65 -10.83 8.36
C THR A 54 -8.81 -11.15 9.29
N GLY A 55 -10.05 -10.82 8.89
CA GLY A 55 -11.22 -10.88 9.76
C GLY A 55 -11.32 -9.71 10.75
N VAL A 56 -10.38 -8.77 10.74
CA VAL A 56 -10.34 -7.60 11.63
C VAL A 56 -10.95 -6.39 10.91
N GLN A 57 -12.07 -5.86 11.44
CA GLN A 57 -12.65 -4.62 10.92
C GLN A 57 -11.73 -3.43 11.22
N VAL A 58 -11.26 -2.75 10.17
CA VAL A 58 -10.35 -1.61 10.29
C VAL A 58 -11.16 -0.32 10.28
N THR A 59 -11.24 0.35 11.43
CA THR A 59 -11.99 1.59 11.62
C THR A 59 -11.16 2.72 12.25
N ASP A 60 -10.05 2.36 12.86
CA ASP A 60 -9.14 3.27 13.58
C ASP A 60 -7.71 2.71 13.58
N LEU A 61 -6.79 3.44 14.21
CA LEU A 61 -5.37 3.05 14.29
C LEU A 61 -5.19 1.72 15.05
N ALA A 62 -5.95 1.47 16.12
CA ALA A 62 -5.80 0.25 16.92
C ALA A 62 -6.23 -1.00 16.13
N SER A 63 -7.31 -0.90 15.37
CA SER A 63 -7.78 -1.96 14.48
C SER A 63 -6.87 -2.14 13.26
N ALA A 64 -6.26 -1.06 12.73
CA ALA A 64 -5.24 -1.14 11.69
C ALA A 64 -3.99 -1.89 12.17
N HIS A 65 -3.52 -1.58 13.39
CA HIS A 65 -2.46 -2.34 14.05
C HIS A 65 -2.82 -3.83 14.17
N SER A 66 -4.03 -4.13 14.67
CA SER A 66 -4.47 -5.52 14.84
C SER A 66 -4.54 -6.29 13.52
N ALA A 67 -5.04 -5.66 12.45
CA ALA A 67 -5.05 -6.23 11.11
C ALA A 67 -3.62 -6.47 10.57
N ALA A 68 -2.71 -5.52 10.80
CA ALA A 68 -1.32 -5.66 10.40
C ALA A 68 -0.63 -6.82 11.14
N GLN A 69 -0.86 -6.98 12.45
CA GLN A 69 -0.35 -8.11 13.22
C GLN A 69 -0.87 -9.46 12.68
N ALA A 70 -2.12 -9.51 12.22
CA ALA A 70 -2.66 -10.72 11.59
C ALA A 70 -1.95 -11.07 10.27
N PHE A 71 -1.56 -10.09 9.45
CA PHE A 71 -0.73 -10.33 8.25
C PHE A 71 0.68 -10.79 8.61
N LEU A 72 1.34 -10.14 9.59
CA LEU A 72 2.67 -10.50 10.06
C LEU A 72 2.69 -11.94 10.61
N ALA A 73 1.66 -12.34 11.38
CA ALA A 73 1.51 -13.71 11.89
C ALA A 73 1.36 -14.77 10.77
N ARG A 74 0.90 -14.37 9.58
CA ARG A 74 0.79 -15.21 8.37
C ARG A 74 2.06 -15.19 7.51
N GLY A 75 3.15 -14.59 7.99
CA GLY A 75 4.45 -14.59 7.35
C GLY A 75 4.76 -13.44 6.41
N VAL A 76 3.84 -12.48 6.21
CA VAL A 76 4.12 -11.23 5.50
C VAL A 76 5.15 -10.42 6.29
N ARG A 77 6.15 -9.86 5.64
CA ARG A 77 7.24 -9.16 6.35
C ARG A 77 6.92 -7.71 6.70
N ARG A 78 6.14 -7.02 5.86
CA ARG A 78 5.81 -5.59 6.02
C ARG A 78 4.38 -5.36 5.59
N VAL A 79 3.69 -4.47 6.29
CA VAL A 79 2.28 -4.21 6.03
C VAL A 79 2.06 -2.71 5.87
N ILE A 80 1.33 -2.33 4.83
CA ILE A 80 0.85 -0.97 4.62
C ILE A 80 -0.66 -1.06 4.46
N ILE A 81 -1.42 -0.34 5.29
CA ILE A 81 -2.88 -0.27 5.17
C ILE A 81 -3.25 1.16 4.82
N THR A 82 -3.84 1.37 3.65
CA THR A 82 -4.37 2.68 3.27
C THR A 82 -5.69 2.92 4.00
N LEU A 83 -5.80 4.06 4.69
CA LEU A 83 -6.90 4.43 5.59
C LEU A 83 -7.70 5.63 5.03
N GLY A 84 -7.79 5.73 3.72
CA GLY A 84 -8.51 6.79 3.02
C GLY A 84 -8.15 8.19 3.55
N SER A 85 -9.13 8.89 4.11
CA SER A 85 -8.93 10.24 4.64
C SER A 85 -8.12 10.31 5.95
N GLN A 86 -7.74 9.18 6.54
CA GLN A 86 -6.89 9.15 7.75
C GLN A 86 -5.40 9.02 7.40
N GLY A 87 -5.07 8.66 6.16
CA GLY A 87 -3.68 8.49 5.70
C GLY A 87 -3.29 7.03 5.51
N VAL A 88 -2.13 6.64 6.00
CA VAL A 88 -1.55 5.31 5.75
C VAL A 88 -0.92 4.77 7.03
N TYR A 89 -1.33 3.59 7.47
CA TYR A 89 -0.64 2.84 8.50
C TYR A 89 0.46 1.98 7.87
N CYS A 90 1.66 2.02 8.44
CA CYS A 90 2.83 1.32 7.92
C CYS A 90 3.58 0.62 9.05
N THR A 91 3.98 -0.65 8.86
CA THR A 91 4.82 -1.38 9.79
C THR A 91 5.75 -2.37 9.09
N ASP A 92 6.96 -2.55 9.64
CA ASP A 92 7.91 -3.60 9.26
C ASP A 92 7.99 -4.74 10.29
N GLY A 93 7.11 -4.71 11.30
CA GLY A 93 7.06 -5.68 12.39
C GLY A 93 7.83 -5.22 13.64
N GLU A 94 8.79 -4.29 13.52
CA GLU A 94 9.54 -3.70 14.64
C GLU A 94 9.12 -2.26 14.90
N ARG A 95 8.96 -1.48 13.83
CA ARG A 95 8.50 -0.10 13.84
C ARG A 95 7.13 -0.01 13.21
N GLU A 96 6.31 0.90 13.71
CA GLU A 96 5.03 1.28 13.13
C GLU A 96 4.85 2.80 13.06
N GLU A 97 4.09 3.27 12.09
CA GLU A 97 3.83 4.69 11.91
C GLU A 97 2.46 4.91 11.25
N LEU A 98 1.72 5.89 11.75
CA LEU A 98 0.60 6.48 11.03
C LEU A 98 1.11 7.70 10.24
N ILE A 99 1.27 7.54 8.94
CA ILE A 99 1.56 8.62 8.02
C ILE A 99 0.26 9.38 7.77
N GLY A 100 0.13 10.57 8.34
CA GLY A 100 -1.10 11.37 8.29
C GLY A 100 -1.51 11.71 6.86
N ARG A 101 -2.80 12.04 6.70
CA ARG A 101 -3.32 12.51 5.40
C ARG A 101 -2.62 13.80 4.96
N ILE A 102 -2.48 13.95 3.66
CA ILE A 102 -2.09 15.22 3.04
C ILE A 102 -3.37 15.99 2.70
N PRO A 103 -3.58 17.21 3.24
CA PRO A 103 -4.76 17.99 2.93
C PRO A 103 -4.79 18.41 1.47
N VAL A 104 -5.82 17.98 0.75
CA VAL A 104 -6.08 18.34 -0.65
C VAL A 104 -7.58 18.45 -0.87
N ASP A 105 -7.98 19.22 -1.88
CA ASP A 105 -9.37 19.28 -2.35
C ASP A 105 -9.64 18.09 -3.27
N ALA A 106 -10.26 17.04 -2.72
CA ALA A 106 -10.56 15.83 -3.46
C ALA A 106 -11.71 16.06 -4.44
N VAL A 107 -11.48 15.72 -5.71
CA VAL A 107 -12.44 15.78 -6.82
C VAL A 107 -12.96 14.39 -7.15
N ASP A 108 -12.05 13.41 -7.27
CA ASP A 108 -12.38 12.03 -7.62
C ASP A 108 -11.38 11.08 -6.94
N THR A 109 -11.88 10.16 -6.12
CA THR A 109 -11.03 9.20 -5.38
C THR A 109 -10.77 7.90 -6.13
N THR A 110 -11.32 7.76 -7.34
CA THR A 110 -11.15 6.56 -8.17
C THR A 110 -9.68 6.36 -8.54
N GLY A 111 -9.14 5.17 -8.26
CA GLY A 111 -7.74 4.86 -8.55
C GLY A 111 -6.70 5.43 -7.58
N ALA A 112 -7.13 6.04 -6.46
CA ALA A 112 -6.20 6.58 -5.45
C ALA A 112 -5.26 5.49 -4.88
N GLY A 113 -5.77 4.27 -4.67
CA GLY A 113 -4.97 3.11 -4.24
C GLY A 113 -3.95 2.68 -5.30
N ASP A 114 -4.32 2.72 -6.59
CA ASP A 114 -3.39 2.41 -7.69
C ASP A 114 -2.30 3.48 -7.79
N ALA A 115 -2.67 4.75 -7.65
CA ALA A 115 -1.72 5.86 -7.61
C ALA A 115 -0.76 5.72 -6.43
N PHE A 116 -1.28 5.42 -5.22
CA PHE A 116 -0.47 5.14 -4.05
C PHE A 116 0.55 4.03 -4.34
N ASN A 117 0.08 2.87 -4.82
CA ASN A 117 0.95 1.73 -5.11
C ASN A 117 2.00 2.06 -6.19
N GLY A 118 1.63 2.79 -7.24
CA GLY A 118 2.55 3.24 -8.27
C GLY A 118 3.66 4.13 -7.73
N GLY A 119 3.32 5.11 -6.89
CA GLY A 119 4.27 5.98 -6.20
C GLY A 119 5.16 5.21 -5.23
N PHE A 120 4.55 4.37 -4.38
CA PHE A 120 5.23 3.55 -3.39
C PHE A 120 6.29 2.63 -4.01
N VAL A 121 5.92 1.82 -5.02
CA VAL A 121 6.85 0.90 -5.69
C VAL A 121 7.95 1.67 -6.43
N THR A 122 7.61 2.82 -7.03
CA THR A 122 8.60 3.70 -7.65
C THR A 122 9.64 4.20 -6.64
N ALA A 123 9.21 4.60 -5.45
CA ALA A 123 10.11 5.07 -4.39
C ALA A 123 10.99 3.93 -3.87
N LEU A 124 10.45 2.73 -3.63
CA LEU A 124 11.22 1.53 -3.28
C LEU A 124 12.28 1.21 -4.32
N SER A 125 11.96 1.28 -5.62
CA SER A 125 12.89 1.00 -6.71
C SER A 125 14.06 2.00 -6.78
N ARG A 126 13.91 3.18 -6.15
CA ARG A 126 14.95 4.20 -5.99
C ARG A 126 15.77 4.04 -4.71
N GLY A 127 15.51 3.01 -3.92
CA GLY A 127 16.22 2.73 -2.68
C GLY A 127 15.72 3.50 -1.46
N MET A 128 14.55 4.13 -1.52
CA MET A 128 13.91 4.69 -0.33
C MET A 128 13.53 3.58 0.64
N ASP A 129 13.61 3.84 1.95
CA ASP A 129 13.13 2.90 2.94
C ASP A 129 11.59 2.75 2.89
N LEU A 130 11.06 1.78 3.66
CA LEU A 130 9.63 1.46 3.66
C LEU A 130 8.75 2.67 3.99
N PHE A 131 9.13 3.43 5.02
CA PHE A 131 8.32 4.54 5.55
C PHE A 131 8.37 5.75 4.62
N ASP A 132 9.54 6.07 4.09
CA ASP A 132 9.70 7.14 3.11
C ASP A 132 9.05 6.80 1.77
N ALA A 133 9.10 5.54 1.33
CA ALA A 133 8.36 5.07 0.17
C ALA A 133 6.85 5.16 0.38
N ALA A 134 6.35 4.83 1.60
CA ALA A 134 4.94 4.99 1.94
C ALA A 134 4.50 6.47 1.95
N ARG A 135 5.34 7.39 2.44
CA ARG A 135 5.11 8.84 2.35
C ARG A 135 5.04 9.31 0.89
N TYR A 136 5.93 8.80 0.04
CA TYR A 136 5.93 9.12 -1.40
C TYR A 136 4.66 8.58 -2.08
N GLY A 137 4.24 7.36 -1.75
CA GLY A 137 2.95 6.80 -2.18
C GLY A 137 1.76 7.64 -1.72
N ASN A 138 1.78 8.12 -0.45
CA ASN A 138 0.74 8.99 0.10
C ASN A 138 0.66 10.33 -0.65
N CYS A 139 1.79 10.94 -1.03
CA CYS A 139 1.82 12.11 -1.90
C CYS A 139 1.20 11.83 -3.27
N THR A 140 1.52 10.67 -3.86
CA THR A 140 1.02 10.27 -5.17
C THR A 140 -0.50 10.09 -5.14
N GLY A 141 -1.01 9.37 -4.13
CA GLY A 141 -2.46 9.19 -3.92
C GLY A 141 -3.18 10.51 -3.66
N ALA A 142 -2.60 11.40 -2.83
CA ALA A 142 -3.19 12.71 -2.54
C ALA A 142 -3.30 13.59 -3.80
N LEU A 143 -2.30 13.59 -4.67
CA LEU A 143 -2.34 14.35 -5.93
C LEU A 143 -3.34 13.76 -6.93
N SER A 144 -3.44 12.43 -7.01
CA SER A 144 -4.34 11.77 -7.97
C SER A 144 -5.80 12.13 -7.73
N VAL A 145 -6.22 12.28 -6.47
CA VAL A 145 -7.62 12.60 -6.14
C VAL A 145 -8.02 14.05 -6.42
N THR A 146 -7.08 14.93 -6.77
CA THR A 146 -7.38 16.33 -7.11
C THR A 146 -7.86 16.53 -8.54
N ARG A 147 -7.93 15.48 -9.35
CA ARG A 147 -8.30 15.50 -10.76
C ARG A 147 -9.31 14.40 -11.09
N PRO A 148 -10.19 14.60 -12.06
CA PRO A 148 -11.14 13.56 -12.44
C PRO A 148 -10.48 12.43 -13.22
N GLY A 149 -10.97 11.21 -12.99
CA GLY A 149 -10.56 9.99 -13.69
C GLY A 149 -9.39 9.26 -13.03
N THR A 150 -8.95 8.18 -13.65
CA THR A 150 -7.87 7.30 -13.14
C THR A 150 -6.53 7.63 -13.81
N ALA A 151 -6.24 7.06 -14.99
CA ALA A 151 -4.97 7.28 -15.68
C ALA A 151 -4.68 8.77 -16.00
N PRO A 152 -5.67 9.59 -16.46
CA PRO A 152 -5.43 11.02 -16.67
C PRO A 152 -5.15 11.81 -15.38
N ALA A 153 -5.60 11.31 -14.22
CA ALA A 153 -5.41 11.94 -12.91
C ALA A 153 -4.03 11.62 -12.30
N MET A 154 -3.29 10.64 -12.83
CA MET A 154 -1.98 10.28 -12.29
C MET A 154 -1.02 11.46 -12.32
N PRO A 155 -0.42 11.83 -11.16
CA PRO A 155 0.49 12.95 -11.08
C PRO A 155 1.82 12.65 -11.78
N ARG A 156 2.46 13.71 -12.25
CA ARG A 156 3.80 13.62 -12.80
C ARG A 156 4.83 13.56 -11.66
N ARG A 157 5.98 13.03 -11.97
CA ARG A 157 7.08 12.86 -11.01
C ARG A 157 7.47 14.17 -10.32
N ASP A 158 7.60 15.25 -11.09
CA ASP A 158 7.98 16.56 -10.58
C ASP A 158 6.95 17.11 -9.56
N GLU A 159 5.66 16.86 -9.79
CA GLU A 159 4.58 17.23 -8.87
C GLU A 159 4.68 16.44 -7.54
N ILE A 160 4.96 15.13 -7.63
CA ILE A 160 5.11 14.25 -6.46
C ILE A 160 6.36 14.66 -5.66
N ASP A 161 7.51 14.83 -6.33
CA ASP A 161 8.77 15.22 -5.71
C ASP A 161 8.61 16.57 -4.97
N ALA A 162 7.94 17.56 -5.60
CA ALA A 162 7.65 18.85 -5.00
C ALA A 162 6.75 18.75 -3.77
N LEU A 163 5.69 17.92 -3.82
CA LEU A 163 4.80 17.71 -2.68
C LEU A 163 5.53 16.97 -1.56
N TYR A 164 6.30 15.95 -1.87
CA TYR A 164 7.08 15.18 -0.90
C TYR A 164 8.07 16.09 -0.15
N GLN A 165 8.85 16.88 -0.86
CA GLN A 165 9.80 17.81 -0.26
C GLN A 165 9.11 18.86 0.63
N ARG A 166 7.97 19.40 0.20
CA ARG A 166 7.21 20.38 0.99
C ARG A 166 6.62 19.77 2.27
N THR A 167 6.26 18.49 2.24
CA THR A 167 5.55 17.82 3.35
C THR A 167 6.49 17.14 4.33
N TYR A 168 7.60 16.57 3.83
CA TYR A 168 8.48 15.68 4.61
C TYR A 168 9.97 16.05 4.51
N GLY A 169 10.36 17.02 3.68
CA GLY A 169 11.76 17.39 3.43
C GLY A 169 12.34 18.43 4.40
N GLY A 170 11.74 18.60 5.60
CA GLY A 170 12.17 19.55 6.62
C GLY A 170 13.22 18.99 7.59
#